data_2c0a69cc3c7bbfd2aff677c927af516b
#
_entry.id   2c0a69cc3c7bbfd2aff677c927af516b
#
_cell.length_a   1.000
_cell.length_b   1.000
_cell.length_c   1.000
_cell.angle_alpha   90.00
_cell.angle_beta   90.00
_cell.angle_gamma   90.00
#
_symmetry.space_group_name_H-M   'P 1'
#
loop_
_entity.id
_entity.type
_entity.pdbx_description
1 polymer ?
#
loop_
_entity_poly.entity_id
_entity_poly.type
_entity_poly.pdbx_seq_one_letter_code
_entity_poly.pdbx_strand_id
1 'polypeptide(L)'
;MNAIQKIIEKKAYGVVRVSAPERVIEIATSLCKAGIDLIEIIIQNSEILDVIHYLNSTEKMTIMAGGIITQRQAQTAINAGASGIVSPVFQMNLVRICQTHKLPLIMTATTPNEAYSAWKARTPLIKVYPTTPMGGKMYIEDMLRSMPFLNVIATGNIKIDSVYD
;
A
#
# COMPACT_ATOMS: atom_id res chain seq x y z
N MET A 1 -0.22 0.90 -17.15
CA MET A 1 -0.68 1.72 -15.98
C MET A 1 0.08 1.24 -14.76
N ASN A 2 0.73 2.12 -14.01
CA ASN A 2 1.45 1.75 -12.79
C ASN A 2 0.48 1.61 -11.58
N ALA A 3 0.98 1.06 -10.45
CA ALA A 3 0.14 0.81 -9.27
C ALA A 3 -0.56 2.08 -8.74
N ILE A 4 0.10 3.23 -8.71
CA ILE A 4 -0.49 4.49 -8.24
C ILE A 4 -1.64 4.95 -9.14
N GLN A 5 -1.45 4.88 -10.47
CA GLN A 5 -2.51 5.22 -11.42
C GLN A 5 -3.73 4.31 -11.25
N LYS A 6 -3.52 3.00 -11.02
CA LYS A 6 -4.60 2.06 -10.69
C LYS A 6 -5.33 2.45 -9.40
N ILE A 7 -4.62 2.85 -8.35
CA ILE A 7 -5.25 3.27 -7.08
C ILE A 7 -6.14 4.50 -7.32
N ILE A 8 -5.62 5.50 -8.03
CA ILE A 8 -6.35 6.74 -8.29
C ILE A 8 -7.62 6.47 -9.12
N GLU A 9 -7.54 5.57 -10.10
CA GLU A 9 -8.68 5.22 -10.94
C GLU A 9 -9.71 4.36 -10.20
N LYS A 10 -9.26 3.29 -9.55
CA LYS A 10 -10.14 2.32 -8.86
C LYS A 10 -10.68 2.80 -7.53
N LYS A 11 -10.05 3.83 -6.91
CA LYS A 11 -10.40 4.38 -5.59
C LYS A 11 -10.28 3.40 -4.42
N ALA A 12 -10.00 2.13 -4.68
CA ALA A 12 -9.84 1.10 -3.66
C ALA A 12 -8.85 0.02 -4.11
N TYR A 13 -8.25 -0.67 -3.15
CA TYR A 13 -7.44 -1.88 -3.37
C TYR A 13 -7.55 -2.82 -2.18
N GLY A 14 -7.26 -4.11 -2.42
CA GLY A 14 -7.29 -5.13 -1.37
C GLY A 14 -6.02 -5.11 -0.51
N VAL A 15 -6.16 -5.37 0.79
CA VAL A 15 -5.01 -5.59 1.69
C VAL A 15 -5.13 -6.98 2.30
N VAL A 16 -4.12 -7.83 2.05
CA VAL A 16 -4.08 -9.21 2.54
C VAL A 16 -3.01 -9.34 3.62
N ARG A 17 -3.42 -9.71 4.82
CA ARG A 17 -2.55 -9.90 5.98
C ARG A 17 -2.81 -11.28 6.60
N VAL A 18 -2.23 -12.30 6.02
CA VAL A 18 -2.22 -13.67 6.53
C VAL A 18 -0.83 -14.27 6.34
N SER A 19 -0.45 -15.22 7.19
CA SER A 19 0.90 -15.81 7.18
C SER A 19 0.98 -17.10 6.36
N ALA A 20 -0.15 -17.76 6.08
CA ALA A 20 -0.20 -19.00 5.32
C ALA A 20 -0.22 -18.71 3.81
N PRO A 21 0.78 -19.15 3.03
CA PRO A 21 0.91 -18.90 1.60
C PRO A 21 -0.33 -19.27 0.79
N GLU A 22 -0.91 -20.44 1.04
CA GLU A 22 -2.08 -20.94 0.32
C GLU A 22 -3.30 -20.03 0.52
N ARG A 23 -3.46 -19.51 1.74
CA ARG A 23 -4.55 -18.56 2.06
C ARG A 23 -4.35 -17.21 1.39
N VAL A 24 -3.11 -16.75 1.26
CA VAL A 24 -2.81 -15.52 0.50
C VAL A 24 -3.21 -15.69 -0.96
N ILE A 25 -2.84 -16.83 -1.58
CA ILE A 25 -3.19 -17.13 -2.98
C ILE A 25 -4.71 -17.19 -3.15
N GLU A 26 -5.42 -17.93 -2.28
CA GLU A 26 -6.87 -18.06 -2.32
C GLU A 26 -7.58 -16.70 -2.24
N ILE A 27 -7.19 -15.87 -1.26
CA ILE A 27 -7.80 -14.54 -1.05
C ILE A 27 -7.48 -13.62 -2.24
N ALA A 28 -6.22 -13.57 -2.67
CA ALA A 28 -5.80 -12.73 -3.79
C ALA A 28 -6.55 -13.10 -5.08
N THR A 29 -6.62 -14.39 -5.38
CA THR A 29 -7.37 -14.89 -6.56
C THR A 29 -8.86 -14.58 -6.47
N SER A 30 -9.47 -14.69 -5.29
CA SER A 30 -10.87 -14.35 -5.07
C SER A 30 -11.13 -12.86 -5.25
N LEU A 31 -10.25 -12.00 -4.74
CA LEU A 31 -10.32 -10.55 -4.94
C LEU A 31 -10.20 -10.18 -6.43
N CYS A 32 -9.26 -10.80 -7.14
CA CYS A 32 -9.08 -10.59 -8.57
C CYS A 32 -10.33 -10.98 -9.38
N LYS A 33 -10.94 -12.13 -9.08
CA LYS A 33 -12.21 -12.58 -9.70
C LYS A 33 -13.36 -11.60 -9.42
N ALA A 34 -13.34 -10.94 -8.27
CA ALA A 34 -14.31 -9.90 -7.90
C ALA A 34 -13.99 -8.51 -8.51
N GLY A 35 -12.96 -8.39 -9.36
CA GLY A 35 -12.58 -7.14 -10.02
C GLY A 35 -11.57 -6.28 -9.24
N ILE A 36 -11.08 -6.75 -8.08
CA ILE A 36 -10.03 -6.11 -7.28
C ILE A 36 -8.68 -6.71 -7.67
N ASP A 37 -8.09 -6.21 -8.73
CA ASP A 37 -6.82 -6.69 -9.32
C ASP A 37 -5.57 -5.96 -8.81
N LEU A 38 -5.73 -5.02 -7.88
CA LEU A 38 -4.65 -4.35 -7.17
C LEU A 38 -4.69 -4.75 -5.70
N ILE A 39 -3.61 -5.35 -5.22
CA ILE A 39 -3.57 -5.97 -3.90
C ILE A 39 -2.25 -5.63 -3.21
N GLU A 40 -2.33 -5.20 -1.96
CA GLU A 40 -1.21 -5.12 -1.04
C GLU A 40 -1.11 -6.42 -0.25
N ILE A 41 0.00 -7.14 -0.37
CA ILE A 41 0.28 -8.33 0.43
C ILE A 41 1.28 -7.96 1.52
N ILE A 42 0.90 -8.13 2.78
CA ILE A 42 1.78 -7.87 3.92
C ILE A 42 2.76 -9.04 4.08
N ILE A 43 4.05 -8.76 3.96
CA ILE A 43 5.10 -9.78 4.10
C ILE A 43 5.32 -10.10 5.57
N GLN A 44 4.84 -11.26 6.01
CA GLN A 44 4.99 -11.74 7.38
C GLN A 44 6.14 -12.74 7.55
N ASN A 45 6.50 -13.43 6.48
CA ASN A 45 7.59 -14.40 6.42
C ASN A 45 8.15 -14.48 4.98
N SER A 46 9.23 -15.23 4.79
CA SER A 46 9.88 -15.37 3.49
C SER A 46 9.04 -16.10 2.44
N GLU A 47 8.18 -17.02 2.83
CA GLU A 47 7.33 -17.81 1.92
C GLU A 47 6.33 -16.91 1.17
N ILE A 48 5.92 -15.78 1.76
CA ILE A 48 5.05 -14.81 1.11
C ILE A 48 5.72 -14.13 -0.09
N LEU A 49 7.05 -14.07 -0.15
CA LEU A 49 7.78 -13.56 -1.31
C LEU A 49 7.61 -14.50 -2.52
N ASP A 50 7.63 -15.81 -2.28
CA ASP A 50 7.39 -16.81 -3.32
C ASP A 50 5.96 -16.72 -3.85
N VAL A 51 4.99 -16.41 -2.97
CA VAL A 51 3.60 -16.13 -3.37
C VAL A 51 3.52 -14.90 -4.27
N ILE A 52 4.23 -13.81 -3.95
CA ILE A 52 4.26 -12.61 -4.81
C ILE A 52 4.80 -12.97 -6.20
N HIS A 53 5.90 -13.73 -6.25
CA HIS A 53 6.48 -14.19 -7.50
C HIS A 53 5.51 -15.07 -8.31
N TYR A 54 4.86 -16.03 -7.64
CA TYR A 54 3.86 -16.91 -8.25
C TYR A 54 2.69 -16.12 -8.84
N LEU A 55 2.05 -15.25 -8.06
CA LEU A 55 0.90 -14.46 -8.48
C LEU A 55 1.22 -13.50 -9.64
N ASN A 56 2.42 -12.91 -9.64
CA ASN A 56 2.87 -12.08 -10.76
C ASN A 56 3.08 -12.86 -12.06
N SER A 57 3.43 -14.14 -11.97
CA SER A 57 3.68 -14.99 -13.13
C SER A 57 2.41 -15.64 -13.70
N THR A 58 1.41 -15.87 -12.85
CA THR A 58 0.21 -16.65 -13.20
C THR A 58 -1.06 -15.81 -13.35
N GLU A 59 -1.15 -14.68 -12.68
CA GLU A 59 -2.35 -13.87 -12.59
C GLU A 59 -2.11 -12.43 -13.10
N LYS A 60 -3.13 -11.83 -13.69
CA LYS A 60 -3.09 -10.43 -14.15
C LYS A 60 -3.34 -9.45 -12.99
N MET A 61 -2.54 -9.57 -11.93
CA MET A 61 -2.64 -8.72 -10.75
C MET A 61 -1.53 -7.69 -10.68
N THR A 62 -1.78 -6.59 -9.99
CA THR A 62 -0.76 -5.64 -9.57
C THR A 62 -0.54 -5.82 -8.08
N ILE A 63 0.63 -6.33 -7.68
CA ILE A 63 0.90 -6.68 -6.29
C ILE A 63 1.88 -5.69 -5.68
N MET A 64 1.46 -5.06 -4.60
CA MET A 64 2.31 -4.22 -3.76
C MET A 64 2.77 -4.99 -2.53
N ALA A 65 4.04 -4.89 -2.19
CA ALA A 65 4.59 -5.49 -0.97
C ALA A 65 4.41 -4.54 0.21
N GLY A 66 3.64 -4.98 1.21
CA GLY A 66 3.36 -4.23 2.44
C GLY A 66 4.17 -4.70 3.64
N GLY A 67 4.24 -3.84 4.67
CA GLY A 67 4.98 -4.12 5.90
C GLY A 67 6.49 -3.96 5.78
N ILE A 68 6.96 -3.26 4.76
CA ILE A 68 8.38 -3.06 4.47
C ILE A 68 8.92 -1.90 5.30
N ILE A 69 9.91 -2.17 6.14
CA ILE A 69 10.54 -1.18 7.03
C ILE A 69 12.04 -1.02 6.82
N THR A 70 12.67 -1.88 6.02
CA THR A 70 14.11 -1.81 5.75
C THR A 70 14.40 -1.87 4.25
N GLN A 71 15.54 -1.31 3.86
CA GLN A 71 16.03 -1.38 2.48
C GLN A 71 16.22 -2.83 2.01
N ARG A 72 16.69 -3.73 2.88
CA ARG A 72 16.85 -5.15 2.55
C ARG A 72 15.52 -5.80 2.23
N GLN A 73 14.48 -5.57 3.03
CA GLN A 73 13.13 -6.07 2.75
C GLN A 73 12.59 -5.53 1.43
N ALA A 74 12.79 -4.22 1.16
CA ALA A 74 12.40 -3.63 -0.10
C ALA A 74 13.09 -4.30 -1.29
N GLN A 75 14.42 -4.51 -1.22
CA GLN A 75 15.16 -5.18 -2.28
C GLN A 75 14.65 -6.60 -2.54
N THR A 76 14.37 -7.36 -1.47
CA THR A 76 13.84 -8.73 -1.60
C THR A 76 12.44 -8.73 -2.23
N ALA A 77 11.56 -7.80 -1.83
CA ALA A 77 10.24 -7.66 -2.43
C ALA A 77 10.30 -7.25 -3.92
N ILE A 78 11.23 -6.36 -4.28
CA ILE A 78 11.49 -5.97 -5.67
C ILE A 78 11.94 -7.18 -6.50
N ASN A 79 12.86 -7.98 -5.96
CA ASN A 79 13.35 -9.20 -6.64
C ASN A 79 12.24 -10.24 -6.82
N ALA A 80 11.27 -10.31 -5.91
CA ALA A 80 10.08 -11.15 -6.03
C ALA A 80 9.05 -10.59 -7.03
N GLY A 81 9.30 -9.40 -7.62
CA GLY A 81 8.45 -8.82 -8.65
C GLY A 81 7.34 -7.90 -8.12
N ALA A 82 7.44 -7.40 -6.88
CA ALA A 82 6.47 -6.44 -6.37
C ALA A 82 6.38 -5.20 -7.28
N SER A 83 5.16 -4.77 -7.59
CA SER A 83 4.86 -3.61 -8.44
C SER A 83 4.91 -2.27 -7.68
N GLY A 84 5.16 -2.31 -6.39
CA GLY A 84 5.32 -1.16 -5.50
C GLY A 84 5.56 -1.60 -4.06
N ILE A 85 5.95 -0.65 -3.23
CA ILE A 85 6.27 -0.86 -1.81
C ILE A 85 5.32 -0.04 -0.94
N VAL A 86 4.83 -0.64 0.14
CA VAL A 86 4.05 0.06 1.18
C VAL A 86 4.78 -0.09 2.51
N SER A 87 5.14 1.05 3.10
CA SER A 87 5.84 1.10 4.39
C SER A 87 4.95 1.65 5.49
N PRO A 88 4.90 1.01 6.67
CA PRO A 88 4.19 1.54 7.83
C PRO A 88 4.88 2.74 8.48
N VAL A 89 6.10 3.07 8.07
CA VAL A 89 6.91 4.14 8.65
C VAL A 89 7.63 4.96 7.58
N PHE A 90 7.97 6.20 7.91
CA PHE A 90 8.81 7.03 7.06
C PHE A 90 10.27 6.60 7.14
N GLN A 91 10.86 6.23 5.98
CA GLN A 91 12.27 5.82 5.88
C GLN A 91 12.88 6.36 4.59
N MET A 92 13.85 7.26 4.69
CA MET A 92 14.52 7.85 3.52
C MET A 92 15.26 6.81 2.66
N ASN A 93 15.75 5.72 3.27
CA ASN A 93 16.39 4.64 2.53
C ASN A 93 15.40 3.89 1.62
N LEU A 94 14.12 3.79 2.03
CA LEU A 94 13.06 3.23 1.17
C LEU A 94 12.75 4.16 -0.01
N VAL A 95 12.76 5.47 0.21
CA VAL A 95 12.60 6.45 -0.89
C VAL A 95 13.68 6.24 -1.94
N ARG A 96 14.95 6.17 -1.51
CA ARG A 96 16.10 6.02 -2.42
C ARG A 96 16.03 4.73 -3.23
N ILE A 97 15.80 3.59 -2.58
CA ILE A 97 15.75 2.31 -3.29
C ILE A 97 14.57 2.25 -4.27
N CYS A 98 13.39 2.73 -3.89
CA CYS A 98 12.24 2.75 -4.77
C CYS A 98 12.45 3.69 -5.98
N GLN A 99 13.08 4.84 -5.78
CA GLN A 99 13.45 5.75 -6.87
C GLN A 99 14.45 5.10 -7.83
N THR A 100 15.49 4.42 -7.31
CA THR A 100 16.48 3.70 -8.13
C THR A 100 15.82 2.65 -9.03
N HIS A 101 14.84 1.92 -8.49
CA HIS A 101 14.11 0.88 -9.22
C HIS A 101 12.86 1.41 -9.97
N LYS A 102 12.61 2.72 -9.93
CA LYS A 102 11.42 3.36 -10.53
C LYS A 102 10.10 2.74 -10.07
N LEU A 103 10.06 2.27 -8.83
CA LEU A 103 8.89 1.68 -8.20
C LEU A 103 8.15 2.70 -7.34
N PRO A 104 6.82 2.68 -7.33
CA PRO A 104 6.05 3.52 -6.42
C PRO A 104 6.26 3.09 -4.97
N LEU A 105 6.37 4.09 -4.10
CA LEU A 105 6.41 3.92 -2.65
C LEU A 105 5.20 4.62 -2.04
N ILE A 106 4.44 3.91 -1.22
CA ILE A 106 3.40 4.46 -0.36
C ILE A 106 3.93 4.43 1.07
N MET A 107 3.99 5.58 1.71
CA MET A 107 4.33 5.68 3.13
C MET A 107 3.09 5.87 3.97
N THR A 108 3.08 5.25 5.14
CA THR A 108 2.00 5.42 6.10
C THR A 108 2.30 6.62 7.00
N ALA A 109 1.27 7.38 7.30
CA ALA A 109 1.28 8.49 8.23
C ALA A 109 0.07 8.40 9.16
N THR A 110 0.27 8.71 10.43
CA THR A 110 -0.81 8.88 11.40
C THR A 110 -1.04 10.36 11.69
N THR A 111 0.01 11.17 11.62
CA THR A 111 -0.03 12.60 11.96
C THR A 111 0.21 13.49 10.75
N PRO A 112 -0.22 14.78 10.81
CA PRO A 112 0.09 15.77 9.78
C PRO A 112 1.59 15.94 9.49
N ASN A 113 2.44 15.86 10.51
CA ASN A 113 3.89 15.98 10.34
C ASN A 113 4.49 14.80 9.56
N GLU A 114 4.02 13.59 9.82
CA GLU A 114 4.44 12.40 9.06
C GLU A 114 3.96 12.49 7.60
N ALA A 115 2.71 12.91 7.39
CA ALA A 115 2.16 13.10 6.04
C ALA A 115 2.94 14.15 5.26
N TYR A 116 3.25 15.29 5.87
CA TYR A 116 4.07 16.34 5.26
C TYR A 116 5.49 15.85 4.94
N SER A 117 6.10 15.08 5.84
CA SER A 117 7.43 14.51 5.63
C SER A 117 7.47 13.52 4.46
N ALA A 118 6.45 12.67 4.33
CA ALA A 118 6.28 11.76 3.21
C ALA A 118 6.10 12.53 1.89
N TRP A 119 5.27 13.58 1.88
CA TRP A 119 5.07 14.43 0.72
C TRP A 119 6.36 15.15 0.29
N LYS A 120 7.11 15.72 1.24
CA LYS A 120 8.44 16.34 0.96
C LYS A 120 9.42 15.35 0.32
N ALA A 121 9.34 14.08 0.68
CA ALA A 121 10.14 13.02 0.08
C ALA A 121 9.61 12.57 -1.30
N ARG A 122 8.60 13.27 -1.84
CA ARG A 122 7.96 12.98 -3.14
C ARG A 122 7.32 11.60 -3.20
N THR A 123 6.77 11.14 -2.07
CA THR A 123 5.91 9.96 -2.05
C THR A 123 4.61 10.30 -2.78
N PRO A 124 4.24 9.56 -3.83
CA PRO A 124 3.12 9.95 -4.70
C PRO A 124 1.75 9.85 -4.02
N LEU A 125 1.67 9.01 -2.98
CA LEU A 125 0.44 8.72 -2.27
C LEU A 125 0.78 8.37 -0.81
N ILE A 126 -0.01 8.87 0.13
CA ILE A 126 0.22 8.71 1.57
C ILE A 126 -0.93 7.89 2.15
N LYS A 127 -0.61 6.82 2.86
CA LYS A 127 -1.57 5.94 3.52
C LYS A 127 -1.82 6.45 4.94
N VAL A 128 -3.01 6.98 5.21
CA VAL A 128 -3.38 7.40 6.56
C VAL A 128 -3.89 6.19 7.33
N TYR A 129 -3.18 5.83 8.42
CA TYR A 129 -3.50 4.66 9.24
C TYR A 129 -3.15 4.90 10.71
N PRO A 130 -4.00 4.48 11.65
CA PRO A 130 -5.35 3.95 11.45
C PRO A 130 -6.38 5.08 11.32
N THR A 131 -7.14 5.12 10.23
CA THR A 131 -8.07 6.24 9.97
C THR A 131 -9.24 6.29 10.97
N THR A 132 -9.95 5.18 11.15
CA THR A 132 -11.17 5.17 12.00
C THR A 132 -10.89 5.53 13.45
N PRO A 133 -9.86 4.98 14.14
CA PRO A 133 -9.55 5.39 15.51
C PRO A 133 -9.11 6.84 15.65
N MET A 134 -8.62 7.47 14.59
CA MET A 134 -8.16 8.87 14.60
C MET A 134 -9.32 9.88 14.39
N GLY A 135 -10.52 9.41 14.07
CA GLY A 135 -11.69 10.29 13.83
C GLY A 135 -12.34 10.07 12.45
N GLY A 136 -11.87 9.07 11.68
CA GLY A 136 -12.50 8.69 10.41
C GLY A 136 -12.41 9.78 9.34
N LYS A 137 -13.50 10.01 8.64
CA LYS A 137 -13.62 10.99 7.56
C LYS A 137 -13.23 12.40 8.04
N MET A 138 -13.71 12.83 9.20
CA MET A 138 -13.43 14.18 9.72
C MET A 138 -11.93 14.42 9.89
N TYR A 139 -11.19 13.42 10.35
CA TYR A 139 -9.73 13.53 10.50
C TYR A 139 -9.05 13.74 9.15
N ILE A 140 -9.46 13.00 8.11
CA ILE A 140 -8.93 13.17 6.76
C ILE A 140 -9.25 14.56 6.20
N GLU A 141 -10.50 15.02 6.37
CA GLU A 141 -10.94 16.34 5.90
C GLU A 141 -10.17 17.46 6.57
N ASP A 142 -9.94 17.40 7.89
CA ASP A 142 -9.16 18.40 8.62
C ASP A 142 -7.68 18.41 8.19
N MET A 143 -7.09 17.24 7.96
CA MET A 143 -5.73 17.13 7.42
C MET A 143 -5.64 17.76 6.02
N LEU A 144 -6.60 17.44 5.13
CA LEU A 144 -6.62 17.95 3.76
C LEU A 144 -7.01 19.43 3.70
N ARG A 145 -7.80 19.94 4.64
CA ARG A 145 -8.09 21.39 4.76
C ARG A 145 -6.81 22.17 5.00
N SER A 146 -5.92 21.65 5.82
CA SER A 146 -4.61 22.26 6.11
C SER A 146 -3.58 22.03 5.02
N MET A 147 -3.66 20.90 4.33
CA MET A 147 -2.69 20.45 3.32
C MET A 147 -3.39 19.88 2.08
N PRO A 148 -4.07 20.73 1.27
CA PRO A 148 -4.90 20.28 0.13
C PRO A 148 -4.08 19.68 -1.02
N PHE A 149 -2.76 19.80 -0.97
CA PHE A 149 -1.84 19.22 -1.95
C PHE A 149 -1.50 17.75 -1.68
N LEU A 150 -1.94 17.17 -0.56
CA LEU A 150 -1.70 15.76 -0.24
C LEU A 150 -2.65 14.86 -1.04
N ASN A 151 -2.10 13.77 -1.56
CA ASN A 151 -2.88 12.64 -2.05
C ASN A 151 -2.88 11.55 -0.97
N VAL A 152 -4.04 11.22 -0.42
CA VAL A 152 -4.14 10.28 0.70
C VAL A 152 -5.01 9.07 0.37
N ILE A 153 -4.69 7.95 1.03
CA ILE A 153 -5.52 6.75 1.10
C ILE A 153 -5.92 6.54 2.55
N ALA A 154 -7.20 6.48 2.82
CA ALA A 154 -7.71 6.11 4.13
C ALA A 154 -7.64 4.59 4.33
N THR A 155 -7.19 4.13 5.49
CA THR A 155 -7.16 2.69 5.83
C THR A 155 -7.25 2.48 7.35
N GLY A 156 -7.69 1.29 7.75
CA GLY A 156 -7.81 0.89 9.16
C GLY A 156 -9.23 0.98 9.68
N ASN A 157 -9.87 -0.19 9.78
CA ASN A 157 -11.23 -0.39 10.30
C ASN A 157 -12.32 0.44 9.59
N ILE A 158 -12.14 0.74 8.31
CA ILE A 158 -13.14 1.43 7.49
C ILE A 158 -14.29 0.44 7.25
N LYS A 159 -15.51 0.83 7.63
CA LYS A 159 -16.71 0.06 7.36
C LYS A 159 -17.15 0.29 5.91
N ILE A 160 -17.77 -0.72 5.31
CA ILE A 160 -18.27 -0.65 3.93
C ILE A 160 -19.26 0.52 3.77
N ASP A 161 -20.12 0.73 4.74
CA ASP A 161 -21.12 1.81 4.73
C ASP A 161 -20.50 3.21 4.70
N SER A 162 -19.25 3.37 5.14
CA SER A 162 -18.53 4.64 5.13
C SER A 162 -17.60 4.83 3.93
N VAL A 163 -17.62 3.91 2.95
CA VAL A 163 -16.78 4.01 1.74
C VAL A 163 -17.33 5.05 0.75
N TYR A 164 -18.63 5.35 0.82
CA TYR A 164 -19.31 6.29 -0.07
C TYR A 164 -19.38 7.73 0.48
N ASP A 165 -18.98 7.94 1.73
CA ASP A 165 -18.94 9.25 2.36
C ASP A 165 -17.67 10.03 2.00
#